data_02ad0fe88b779428b5701c6e0d12f8a3
#
_entry.id   02ad0fe88b779428b5701c6e0d12f8a3
#
_cell.length_a   1.000
_cell.length_b   1.000
_cell.length_c   1.000
_cell.angle_alpha   90.00
_cell.angle_beta   90.00
_cell.angle_gamma   90.00
#
_symmetry.space_group_name_H-M   'P 1'
#
loop_
_entity.id
_entity.type
_entity.pdbx_description
1 polymer ?
#
loop_
_entity_poly.entity_id
_entity_poly.type
_entity_poly.pdbx_seq_one_letter_code
_entity_poly.pdbx_strand_id
1 'polypeptide(L)'
;MKKISDIPYDEEVKINENSKVVHASSFGLGGSSDEIRIIVCDKKLVCNDNGFKIINESNLQLVISKKTAKDLKNLLDEYID
;
A
#
# COMPACT_ATOMS: atom_id res chain seq x y z
N MET A 1 -25.30 -18.30 -19.07
CA MET A 1 -24.45 -18.85 -18.00
C MET A 1 -23.94 -17.70 -17.12
N LYS A 2 -24.08 -17.86 -15.82
CA LYS A 2 -23.57 -16.87 -14.89
C LYS A 2 -22.05 -16.91 -14.83
N LYS A 3 -21.40 -15.78 -14.82
CA LYS A 3 -19.99 -15.67 -14.53
C LYS A 3 -19.75 -15.89 -13.03
N ILE A 4 -18.55 -16.30 -12.66
CA ILE A 4 -18.18 -16.46 -11.24
C ILE A 4 -18.39 -15.16 -10.49
N SER A 5 -18.13 -14.01 -11.13
CA SER A 5 -18.32 -12.69 -10.52
C SER A 5 -19.79 -12.37 -10.20
N ASP A 6 -20.75 -13.09 -10.80
CA ASP A 6 -22.18 -12.90 -10.55
C ASP A 6 -22.72 -13.78 -9.43
N ILE A 7 -21.88 -14.66 -8.89
CA ILE A 7 -22.28 -15.56 -7.80
C ILE A 7 -22.09 -14.80 -6.48
N PRO A 8 -23.15 -14.67 -5.66
CA PRO A 8 -23.02 -14.03 -4.36
C PRO A 8 -22.00 -14.77 -3.48
N TYR A 9 -21.18 -14.02 -2.79
CA TYR A 9 -20.26 -14.58 -1.81
C TYR A 9 -20.06 -13.58 -0.67
N ASP A 10 -19.73 -14.12 0.48
CA ASP A 10 -19.37 -13.30 1.63
C ASP A 10 -17.87 -13.09 1.64
N GLU A 11 -17.47 -11.87 1.87
CA GLU A 11 -16.09 -11.50 2.02
C GLU A 11 -15.81 -11.10 3.47
N GLU A 12 -14.76 -11.65 4.02
CA GLU A 12 -14.42 -11.43 5.42
C GLU A 12 -12.96 -11.05 5.53
N VAL A 13 -12.67 -10.03 6.33
CA VAL A 13 -11.29 -9.66 6.65
C VAL A 13 -10.96 -10.18 8.03
N LYS A 14 -9.97 -11.07 8.10
CA LYS A 14 -9.50 -11.62 9.36
C LYS A 14 -8.13 -11.07 9.68
N ILE A 15 -8.02 -10.45 10.85
CA ILE A 15 -6.74 -9.92 11.34
C ILE A 15 -6.13 -10.95 12.29
N ASN A 16 -4.99 -11.49 11.91
CA ASN A 16 -4.29 -12.49 12.71
C ASN A 16 -3.60 -11.84 13.91
N GLU A 17 -3.38 -12.61 14.97
CA GLU A 17 -2.74 -12.13 16.21
C GLU A 17 -1.35 -11.52 15.96
N ASN A 18 -0.62 -12.07 14.98
CA ASN A 18 0.72 -11.61 14.66
C ASN A 18 0.74 -10.47 13.65
N SER A 19 -0.43 -9.98 13.26
CA SER A 19 -0.52 -8.85 12.34
C SER A 19 0.08 -7.61 12.99
N LYS A 20 0.92 -6.91 12.24
CA LYS A 20 1.58 -5.70 12.71
C LYS A 20 0.94 -4.47 12.08
N VAL A 21 0.84 -3.42 12.86
CA VAL A 21 0.38 -2.13 12.37
C VAL A 21 1.61 -1.30 12.01
N VAL A 22 1.63 -0.82 10.79
CA VAL A 22 2.72 0.03 10.31
C VAL A 22 2.13 1.42 10.04
N HIS A 23 2.74 2.43 10.63
CA HIS A 23 2.36 3.82 10.40
C HIS A 23 3.24 4.38 9.27
N ALA A 24 2.58 4.94 8.26
CA ALA A 24 3.28 5.49 7.11
C ALA A 24 2.98 6.97 6.96
N SER A 25 3.98 7.74 6.62
CA SER A 25 3.83 9.17 6.33
C SER A 25 4.07 9.51 4.87
N SER A 26 4.57 8.54 4.10
CA SER A 26 4.77 8.74 2.67
C SER A 26 4.84 7.40 1.95
N PHE A 27 4.80 7.45 0.63
CA PHE A 27 4.88 6.25 -0.22
C PHE A 27 5.78 6.51 -1.41
N GLY A 28 6.49 5.47 -1.82
CA GLY A 28 7.12 5.43 -3.11
C GLY A 28 6.42 4.41 -3.99
N LEU A 29 6.52 4.57 -5.30
CA LEU A 29 5.96 3.62 -6.25
C LEU A 29 7.03 3.22 -7.26
N GLY A 30 7.03 1.96 -7.57
CA GLY A 30 7.81 1.40 -8.65
C GLY A 30 7.01 0.35 -9.37
N GLY A 31 7.59 -0.26 -10.37
CA GLY A 31 6.87 -1.35 -11.01
C GLY A 31 7.42 -1.76 -12.36
N SER A 32 6.77 -2.76 -12.90
CA SER A 32 7.01 -3.29 -14.24
C SER A 32 5.70 -3.32 -15.01
N SER A 33 5.67 -4.04 -16.14
CA SER A 33 4.46 -4.15 -16.94
C SER A 33 3.31 -4.84 -16.20
N ASP A 34 3.61 -5.75 -15.27
CA ASP A 34 2.60 -6.60 -14.63
C ASP A 34 2.41 -6.35 -13.15
N GLU A 35 3.36 -5.68 -12.50
CA GLU A 35 3.38 -5.53 -11.06
C GLU A 35 3.60 -4.08 -10.66
N ILE A 36 3.06 -3.74 -9.51
CA ILE A 36 3.29 -2.45 -8.86
C ILE A 36 3.91 -2.72 -7.50
N ARG A 37 4.98 -2.01 -7.22
CA ARG A 37 5.64 -2.06 -5.91
C ARG A 37 5.29 -0.79 -5.16
N ILE A 38 4.67 -0.96 -4.01
CA ILE A 38 4.35 0.14 -3.10
C ILE A 38 5.38 0.12 -1.98
N ILE A 39 6.13 1.19 -1.86
CA ILE A 39 7.15 1.33 -0.82
C ILE A 39 6.52 2.16 0.29
N VAL A 40 6.30 1.53 1.44
CA VAL A 40 5.68 2.19 2.59
C VAL A 40 6.78 2.88 3.37
N CYS A 41 6.72 4.19 3.47
CA CYS A 41 7.80 5.00 4.01
C CYS A 41 7.38 5.81 5.24
N ASP A 42 8.38 6.13 6.04
CA ASP A 42 8.29 7.08 7.11
C ASP A 42 9.27 8.22 6.84
N LYS A 43 8.77 9.45 6.89
CA LYS A 43 9.62 10.63 6.69
C LYS A 43 10.37 10.95 7.96
N LYS A 44 11.66 11.13 7.84
CA LYS A 44 12.53 11.52 8.96
C LYS A 44 13.34 12.75 8.61
N LEU A 45 13.43 13.65 9.56
CA LEU A 45 14.32 14.79 9.46
C LEU A 45 15.67 14.41 10.06
N VAL A 46 16.71 14.48 9.27
CA VAL A 46 18.07 14.18 9.71
C VAL A 46 18.90 15.44 9.65
N CYS A 47 19.58 15.74 10.75
CA CYS A 47 20.48 16.88 10.83
C CYS A 47 21.91 16.42 10.52
N ASN A 48 22.62 17.23 9.77
CA ASN A 48 24.05 17.03 9.53
C ASN A 48 24.77 18.38 9.56
N ASP A 49 26.07 18.38 9.34
CA ASP A 49 26.89 19.61 9.40
C ASP A 49 26.50 20.64 8.34
N ASN A 50 25.83 20.21 7.28
CA ASN A 50 25.42 21.08 6.17
C ASN A 50 23.95 21.50 6.25
N GLY A 51 23.24 21.13 7.33
CA GLY A 51 21.85 21.49 7.52
C GLY A 51 20.94 20.31 7.74
N PHE A 52 19.73 20.39 7.22
CA PHE A 52 18.70 19.36 7.40
C PHE A 52 18.41 18.64 6.10
N LYS A 53 18.10 17.36 6.23
CA LYS A 53 17.73 16.52 5.10
C LYS A 53 16.51 15.70 5.48
N ILE A 54 15.56 15.58 4.57
CA ILE A 54 14.41 14.70 4.74
C ILE A 54 14.72 13.37 4.04
N ILE A 55 14.60 12.30 4.81
CA ILE A 55 14.79 10.94 4.31
C ILE A 55 13.47 10.20 4.39
N ASN A 56 13.11 9.50 3.32
CA ASN A 56 11.99 8.57 3.32
C ASN A 56 12.56 7.17 3.54
N GLU A 57 12.30 6.62 4.71
CA GLU A 57 12.84 5.32 5.11
C GLU A 57 11.74 4.27 5.06
N SER A 58 12.04 3.12 4.49
CA SER A 58 11.04 2.07 4.34
C SER A 58 11.49 0.77 4.99
N ASN A 59 10.60 0.20 5.77
CA ASN A 59 10.74 -1.14 6.34
C ASN A 59 9.73 -2.12 5.76
N LEU A 60 8.89 -1.66 4.83
CA LEU A 60 7.83 -2.49 4.25
C LEU A 60 7.64 -2.15 2.79
N GLN A 61 7.62 -3.17 1.96
CA GLN A 61 7.29 -3.04 0.56
C GLN A 61 6.21 -4.05 0.21
N LEU A 62 5.26 -3.63 -0.60
CA LEU A 62 4.19 -4.49 -1.11
C LEU A 62 4.36 -4.63 -2.61
N VAL A 63 4.28 -5.87 -3.09
CA VAL A 63 4.24 -6.13 -4.53
C VAL A 63 2.86 -6.65 -4.85
N ILE A 64 2.15 -5.95 -5.70
CA ILE A 64 0.77 -6.29 -6.05
C ILE A 64 0.60 -6.27 -7.57
N SER A 65 -0.39 -7.02 -8.05
CA SER A 65 -0.76 -6.98 -9.46
C SER A 65 -1.44 -5.64 -9.77
N LYS A 66 -1.49 -5.30 -11.05
CA LYS A 66 -2.21 -4.09 -11.47
C LYS A 66 -3.70 -4.16 -11.15
N LYS A 67 -4.28 -5.37 -11.21
CA LYS A 67 -5.67 -5.56 -10.82
C LYS A 67 -5.88 -5.27 -9.34
N THR A 68 -5.02 -5.78 -8.48
CA THR A 68 -5.08 -5.53 -7.03
C THR A 68 -4.86 -4.05 -6.73
N ALA A 69 -3.98 -3.39 -7.48
CA ALA A 69 -3.76 -1.95 -7.34
C ALA A 69 -5.01 -1.15 -7.68
N LYS A 70 -5.74 -1.55 -8.71
CA LYS A 70 -7.02 -0.94 -9.07
C LYS A 70 -8.06 -1.11 -7.98
N ASP A 71 -8.12 -2.31 -7.40
CA ASP A 71 -9.04 -2.59 -6.30
C ASP A 71 -8.70 -1.71 -5.09
N LEU A 72 -7.43 -1.57 -4.77
CA LEU A 72 -6.98 -0.69 -3.70
C LEU A 72 -7.37 0.75 -3.98
N LYS A 73 -7.16 1.23 -5.20
CA LYS A 73 -7.54 2.58 -5.60
C LYS A 73 -9.04 2.80 -5.38
N ASN A 74 -9.86 1.84 -5.79
CA ASN A 74 -11.32 1.95 -5.65
C ASN A 74 -11.74 1.96 -4.18
N LEU A 75 -11.11 1.14 -3.35
CA LEU A 75 -11.36 1.13 -1.91
C LEU A 75 -10.99 2.47 -1.27
N LEU A 76 -9.84 3.01 -1.63
CA LEU A 76 -9.41 4.32 -1.11
C LEU A 76 -10.37 5.42 -1.53
N ASP A 77 -10.86 5.39 -2.76
CA ASP A 77 -11.81 6.38 -3.27
C ASP A 77 -13.13 6.39 -2.48
N GLU A 78 -13.51 5.27 -1.86
CA GLU A 78 -14.70 5.19 -1.01
C GLU A 78 -14.54 5.94 0.32
N TYR A 79 -13.30 6.11 0.79
CA TYR A 79 -13.01 6.72 2.08
C TYR A 79 -12.43 8.12 1.97
N ILE A 80 -11.99 8.52 0.79
CA ILE A 80 -11.35 9.82 0.58
C ILE A 80 -12.31 10.70 -0.24
N ASP A 81 -12.63 11.84 0.28
CA ASP A 81 -13.49 12.82 -0.40
C ASP A 81 -12.70 13.72 -1.36
#